data_6f5e87406fbc0f7dbace8039700bd1a0
#
_entry.id   6f5e87406fbc0f7dbace8039700bd1a0
#
_cell.length_a   1.000
_cell.length_b   1.000
_cell.length_c   1.000
_cell.angle_alpha   90.00
_cell.angle_beta   90.00
_cell.angle_gamma   90.00
#
_symmetry.space_group_name_H-M   'P 1'
#
loop_
_entity.id
_entity.type
_entity.pdbx_description
1 polymer ?
#
loop_
_entity_poly.entity_id
_entity_poly.type
_entity_poly.pdbx_seq_one_letter_code
_entity_poly.pdbx_strand_id
1 'polypeptide(L)'
;YRDMDLDFLKISCDGYFGWPEKTLINLESARQLYEMKPIGKDHPFIREQVERAKAIVRELKGECCIFYTMFCPLSYLRLEVGWDKMMECMREDPDAVRYACDIIAEDVCSLVEGLLEEAGCDGVFYSVQNAEITRFTYDEYRSWVTPSDKKVLAQANTPGHYTILHCCGWDADEAGTTNRMEVWKDYESALVSWAMYVDHLDPVQIREFFGGRAAWGGFDNRRCGVLYKGDKEAIEEETRRIIALGGRKGFILGPDCSLPDDIDPEHIKWVLETARRCI
;
A
#
# COMPACT_ATOMS: atom_id res chain seq x y z
N TYR A 1 -5.23 -3.81 -18.20
CA TYR A 1 -6.29 -2.83 -17.98
C TYR A 1 -7.39 -2.98 -19.04
N ARG A 2 -7.11 -2.71 -20.31
CA ARG A 2 -8.12 -2.74 -21.40
C ARG A 2 -8.76 -4.11 -21.58
N ASP A 3 -7.98 -5.19 -21.54
CA ASP A 3 -8.49 -6.56 -21.72
C ASP A 3 -9.44 -7.02 -20.60
N MET A 4 -9.29 -6.43 -19.40
CA MET A 4 -10.16 -6.70 -18.25
C MET A 4 -11.25 -5.66 -18.07
N ASP A 5 -11.21 -4.54 -18.82
CA ASP A 5 -12.16 -3.42 -18.70
C ASP A 5 -12.32 -2.94 -17.24
N LEU A 6 -11.18 -2.61 -16.61
CA LEU A 6 -11.12 -2.14 -15.24
C LEU A 6 -11.49 -0.65 -15.14
N ASP A 7 -11.98 -0.20 -13.98
CA ASP A 7 -12.39 1.19 -13.75
C ASP A 7 -11.21 2.14 -13.55
N PHE A 8 -10.07 1.63 -13.03
CA PHE A 8 -8.84 2.40 -12.83
C PHE A 8 -7.61 1.47 -12.84
N LEU A 9 -6.43 2.07 -12.90
CA LEU A 9 -5.17 1.34 -12.92
C LEU A 9 -4.33 1.65 -11.67
N LYS A 10 -3.88 0.60 -10.99
CA LYS A 10 -2.83 0.67 -9.97
C LYS A 10 -1.53 0.12 -10.55
N ILE A 11 -0.55 1.00 -10.78
CA ILE A 11 0.79 0.61 -11.22
C ILE A 11 1.53 -0.01 -10.04
N SER A 12 2.05 -1.22 -10.21
CA SER A 12 2.90 -1.87 -9.22
C SER A 12 4.30 -1.25 -9.20
N CYS A 13 4.94 -1.26 -8.02
CA CYS A 13 6.34 -0.86 -7.85
C CYS A 13 7.32 -2.04 -7.93
N ASP A 14 6.95 -3.12 -8.62
CA ASP A 14 7.79 -4.30 -8.76
C ASP A 14 9.18 -3.96 -9.30
N GLY A 15 10.20 -4.51 -8.65
CA GLY A 15 11.60 -4.20 -8.89
C GLY A 15 12.17 -3.07 -8.03
N TYR A 16 11.32 -2.37 -7.24
CA TYR A 16 11.72 -1.23 -6.41
C TYR A 16 11.31 -1.41 -4.94
N PHE A 17 11.58 -2.59 -4.39
CA PHE A 17 11.18 -2.93 -3.02
C PHE A 17 12.18 -2.48 -1.96
N GLY A 18 13.48 -2.77 -2.17
CA GLY A 18 14.55 -2.36 -1.26
C GLY A 18 15.02 -0.92 -1.50
N TRP A 19 15.51 -0.24 -0.47
CA TRP A 19 15.99 1.13 -0.58
C TRP A 19 17.49 1.14 -0.94
N PRO A 20 17.92 1.73 -2.07
CA PRO A 20 19.28 1.56 -2.59
C PRO A 20 20.30 2.51 -1.95
N GLU A 21 20.21 2.74 -0.65
CA GLU A 21 21.20 3.52 0.11
C GLU A 21 22.32 2.61 0.61
N LYS A 22 23.56 2.97 0.31
CA LYS A 22 24.75 2.11 0.51
C LYS A 22 25.00 1.68 1.97
N THR A 23 24.59 2.50 2.94
CA THR A 23 24.73 2.19 4.38
C THR A 23 23.90 0.96 4.75
N LEU A 24 22.77 0.74 4.08
CA LEU A 24 21.85 -0.35 4.36
C LEU A 24 22.39 -1.70 3.87
N ILE A 25 23.21 -1.71 2.80
CA ILE A 25 23.75 -2.96 2.18
C ILE A 25 24.57 -3.78 3.18
N ASN A 26 25.32 -3.12 4.08
CA ASN A 26 26.18 -3.75 5.07
C ASN A 26 25.90 -3.22 6.47
N LEU A 27 24.63 -3.11 6.83
CA LEU A 27 24.21 -2.60 8.13
C LEU A 27 24.57 -3.59 9.26
N GLU A 28 25.52 -3.21 10.11
CA GLU A 28 25.94 -4.00 11.27
C GLU A 28 25.30 -3.54 12.58
N SER A 29 25.14 -2.21 12.77
CA SER A 29 24.57 -1.61 13.97
C SER A 29 23.67 -0.43 13.67
N ALA A 30 22.73 -0.11 14.57
CA ALA A 30 21.82 1.02 14.45
C ALA A 30 22.56 2.36 14.30
N ARG A 31 23.74 2.51 14.90
CA ARG A 31 24.54 3.74 14.84
C ARG A 31 24.90 4.16 13.41
N GLN A 32 25.11 3.18 12.50
CA GLN A 32 25.43 3.46 11.10
C GLN A 32 24.28 4.15 10.38
N LEU A 33 23.04 3.98 10.83
CA LEU A 33 21.87 4.64 10.23
C LEU A 33 21.99 6.18 10.27
N TYR A 34 22.72 6.78 11.22
CA TYR A 34 22.99 8.20 11.24
C TYR A 34 23.93 8.69 10.12
N GLU A 35 24.56 7.77 9.40
CA GLU A 35 25.41 8.10 8.24
C GLU A 35 24.62 8.19 6.94
N MET A 36 23.36 7.71 6.94
CA MET A 36 22.46 7.75 5.78
C MET A 36 22.27 9.16 5.28
N LYS A 37 22.14 9.27 3.97
CA LYS A 37 21.83 10.53 3.28
C LYS A 37 20.78 10.26 2.22
N PRO A 38 19.96 11.27 1.87
CA PRO A 38 19.06 11.15 0.75
C PRO A 38 19.81 10.73 -0.52
N ILE A 39 19.24 9.80 -1.28
CA ILE A 39 19.78 9.41 -2.59
C ILE A 39 19.54 10.51 -3.63
N GLY A 40 18.51 11.34 -3.41
CA GLY A 40 18.18 12.50 -4.23
C GLY A 40 17.27 12.18 -5.41
N LYS A 41 16.53 13.18 -5.85
CA LYS A 41 15.49 13.06 -6.89
C LYS A 41 16.00 12.57 -8.26
N ASP A 42 17.29 12.77 -8.55
CA ASP A 42 17.91 12.37 -9.82
C ASP A 42 18.49 10.96 -9.79
N HIS A 43 18.39 10.26 -8.64
CA HIS A 43 18.86 8.88 -8.53
C HIS A 43 18.06 7.95 -9.45
N PRO A 44 18.71 6.97 -10.14
CA PRO A 44 18.03 6.05 -11.05
C PRO A 44 16.81 5.37 -10.44
N PHE A 45 16.86 4.93 -9.19
CA PHE A 45 15.76 4.33 -8.45
C PHE A 45 14.48 5.19 -8.46
N ILE A 46 14.61 6.52 -8.36
CA ILE A 46 13.48 7.45 -8.42
C ILE A 46 13.10 7.73 -9.87
N ARG A 47 14.08 8.07 -10.71
CA ARG A 47 13.82 8.49 -12.10
C ARG A 47 13.18 7.40 -12.95
N GLU A 48 13.63 6.17 -12.83
CA GLU A 48 13.08 5.04 -13.59
C GLU A 48 11.60 4.79 -13.23
N GLN A 49 11.21 4.92 -11.96
CA GLN A 49 9.82 4.80 -11.53
C GLN A 49 8.94 5.92 -12.12
N VAL A 50 9.43 7.16 -12.09
CA VAL A 50 8.72 8.31 -12.67
C VAL A 50 8.57 8.16 -14.19
N GLU A 51 9.63 7.80 -14.92
CA GLU A 51 9.57 7.62 -16.37
C GLU A 51 8.68 6.42 -16.77
N ARG A 52 8.68 5.34 -16.01
CA ARG A 52 7.76 4.21 -16.19
C ARG A 52 6.30 4.65 -16.03
N ALA A 53 5.99 5.35 -14.96
CA ALA A 53 4.64 5.88 -14.72
C ALA A 53 4.21 6.82 -15.85
N LYS A 54 5.08 7.76 -16.24
CA LYS A 54 4.85 8.71 -17.33
C LYS A 54 4.56 8.04 -18.67
N ALA A 55 5.26 6.95 -18.98
CA ALA A 55 5.01 6.18 -20.20
C ALA A 55 3.61 5.56 -20.19
N ILE A 56 3.17 5.01 -19.05
CA ILE A 56 1.84 4.38 -18.88
C ILE A 56 0.74 5.46 -18.95
N VAL A 57 0.91 6.56 -18.21
CA VAL A 57 -0.06 7.68 -18.21
C VAL A 57 -0.25 8.22 -19.63
N ARG A 58 0.86 8.41 -20.37
CA ARG A 58 0.81 8.87 -21.77
C ARG A 58 0.08 7.89 -22.69
N GLU A 59 0.26 6.59 -22.48
CA GLU A 59 -0.41 5.55 -23.30
C GLU A 59 -1.91 5.50 -23.05
N LEU A 60 -2.34 5.67 -21.81
CA LEU A 60 -3.75 5.62 -21.44
C LEU A 60 -4.52 6.93 -21.70
N LYS A 61 -3.84 8.06 -21.84
CA LYS A 61 -4.41 9.35 -22.29
C LYS A 61 -5.71 9.80 -21.56
N GLY A 62 -5.81 9.52 -20.27
CA GLY A 62 -6.97 9.89 -19.48
C GLY A 62 -8.17 8.93 -19.59
N GLU A 63 -7.97 7.72 -20.12
CA GLU A 63 -9.02 6.69 -20.16
C GLU A 63 -9.50 6.25 -18.77
N CYS A 64 -8.61 6.34 -17.75
CA CYS A 64 -8.91 5.99 -16.37
C CYS A 64 -8.03 6.74 -15.39
N CYS A 65 -8.40 6.73 -14.12
CA CYS A 65 -7.52 7.18 -13.05
C CYS A 65 -6.33 6.21 -12.87
N ILE A 66 -5.15 6.76 -12.61
CA ILE A 66 -3.90 6.01 -12.48
C ILE A 66 -3.25 6.32 -11.14
N PHE A 67 -3.02 5.27 -10.35
CA PHE A 67 -2.35 5.32 -9.05
C PHE A 67 -1.03 4.58 -9.08
N TYR A 68 0.01 5.13 -8.46
CA TYR A 68 1.29 4.46 -8.35
C TYR A 68 1.48 3.87 -6.95
N THR A 69 1.85 2.59 -6.88
CA THR A 69 2.14 1.92 -5.60
C THR A 69 3.49 2.36 -5.05
N MET A 70 3.53 2.69 -3.77
CA MET A 70 4.76 2.92 -3.02
C MET A 70 4.62 2.45 -1.57
N PHE A 71 5.74 2.21 -0.93
CA PHE A 71 5.77 1.80 0.47
C PHE A 71 6.05 2.97 1.40
N CYS A 72 5.66 2.80 2.66
CA CYS A 72 6.07 3.70 3.73
C CYS A 72 7.58 3.57 4.03
N PRO A 73 8.22 4.60 4.61
CA PRO A 73 9.67 4.61 4.85
C PRO A 73 10.19 3.42 5.65
N LEU A 74 9.48 3.00 6.71
CA LEU A 74 9.88 1.84 7.49
C LEU A 74 9.80 0.54 6.68
N SER A 75 8.82 0.42 5.76
CA SER A 75 8.73 -0.74 4.88
C SER A 75 9.89 -0.80 3.89
N TYR A 76 10.31 0.33 3.31
CA TYR A 76 11.51 0.37 2.47
C TYR A 76 12.76 -0.04 3.23
N LEU A 77 12.95 0.48 4.45
CA LEU A 77 14.05 0.07 5.31
C LEU A 77 14.02 -1.44 5.59
N ARG A 78 12.87 -1.95 6.03
CA ARG A 78 12.68 -3.37 6.34
C ARG A 78 12.89 -4.27 5.11
N LEU A 79 12.40 -3.88 3.94
CA LEU A 79 12.57 -4.65 2.70
C LEU A 79 14.02 -4.72 2.25
N GLU A 80 14.86 -3.74 2.60
CA GLU A 80 16.29 -3.76 2.32
C GLU A 80 17.07 -4.60 3.33
N VAL A 81 16.89 -4.34 4.63
CA VAL A 81 17.74 -4.96 5.67
C VAL A 81 17.14 -6.24 6.29
N GLY A 82 15.87 -6.54 6.02
CA GLY A 82 15.13 -7.65 6.62
C GLY A 82 14.57 -7.33 8.01
N TRP A 83 13.59 -8.16 8.43
CA TRP A 83 12.89 -7.98 9.71
C TRP A 83 13.79 -8.05 10.92
N ASP A 84 14.65 -9.07 10.99
CA ASP A 84 15.47 -9.31 12.17
C ASP A 84 16.45 -8.17 12.41
N LYS A 85 17.12 -7.71 11.36
CA LYS A 85 18.06 -6.58 11.43
C LYS A 85 17.36 -5.28 11.78
N MET A 86 16.23 -5.00 11.17
CA MET A 86 15.43 -3.80 11.50
C MET A 86 15.03 -3.79 12.97
N MET A 87 14.51 -4.92 13.50
CA MET A 87 14.12 -5.04 14.90
C MET A 87 15.31 -5.01 15.87
N GLU A 88 16.47 -5.52 15.45
CA GLU A 88 17.73 -5.38 16.21
C GLU A 88 18.10 -3.90 16.34
N CYS A 89 18.13 -3.16 15.24
CA CYS A 89 18.40 -1.73 15.23
C CYS A 89 17.36 -0.94 16.06
N MET A 90 16.08 -1.32 15.96
CA MET A 90 15.01 -0.68 16.74
C MET A 90 15.19 -0.86 18.25
N ARG A 91 15.70 -2.02 18.70
CA ARG A 91 16.00 -2.26 20.14
C ARG A 91 17.28 -1.58 20.59
N GLU A 92 18.29 -1.49 19.70
CA GLU A 92 19.58 -0.86 19.98
C GLU A 92 19.43 0.66 20.10
N ASP A 93 18.82 1.29 19.09
CA ASP A 93 18.64 2.74 19.01
C ASP A 93 17.42 3.10 18.11
N PRO A 94 16.21 3.23 18.68
CA PRO A 94 15.03 3.58 17.91
C PRO A 94 15.10 4.97 17.25
N ASP A 95 15.88 5.90 17.82
CA ASP A 95 16.08 7.23 17.22
C ASP A 95 16.90 7.16 15.93
N ALA A 96 17.85 6.23 15.84
CA ALA A 96 18.60 5.98 14.61
C ALA A 96 17.68 5.43 13.50
N VAL A 97 16.76 4.51 13.84
CA VAL A 97 15.78 4.00 12.87
C VAL A 97 14.81 5.10 12.43
N ARG A 98 14.34 5.93 13.37
CA ARG A 98 13.52 7.10 13.04
C ARG A 98 14.25 8.05 12.09
N TYR A 99 15.54 8.34 12.36
CA TYR A 99 16.37 9.15 11.48
C TYR A 99 16.45 8.57 10.08
N ALA A 100 16.72 7.26 9.96
CA ALA A 100 16.75 6.57 8.67
C ALA A 100 15.41 6.68 7.92
N CYS A 101 14.28 6.50 8.62
CA CYS A 101 12.95 6.69 8.04
C CYS A 101 12.72 8.14 7.57
N ASP A 102 13.23 9.14 8.29
CA ASP A 102 13.12 10.55 7.88
C ASP A 102 13.94 10.84 6.61
N ILE A 103 15.13 10.26 6.48
CA ILE A 103 15.96 10.34 5.25
C ILE A 103 15.23 9.68 4.07
N ILE A 104 14.72 8.47 4.25
CA ILE A 104 13.94 7.77 3.21
C ILE A 104 12.70 8.59 2.83
N ALA A 105 12.01 9.18 3.82
CA ALA A 105 10.83 9.99 3.57
C ALA A 105 11.11 11.23 2.70
N GLU A 106 12.30 11.85 2.79
CA GLU A 106 12.69 12.96 1.91
C GLU A 106 12.71 12.55 0.44
N ASP A 107 13.33 11.42 0.17
CA ASP A 107 13.41 10.87 -1.18
C ASP A 107 12.06 10.35 -1.69
N VAL A 108 11.25 9.73 -0.81
CA VAL A 108 9.89 9.29 -1.15
C VAL A 108 9.01 10.50 -1.46
N CYS A 109 9.16 11.64 -0.77
CA CYS A 109 8.50 12.88 -1.14
C CYS A 109 8.91 13.35 -2.55
N SER A 110 10.18 13.23 -2.91
CA SER A 110 10.66 13.55 -4.27
C SER A 110 10.08 12.59 -5.32
N LEU A 111 9.93 11.30 -4.97
CA LEU A 111 9.25 10.33 -5.84
C LEU A 111 7.78 10.70 -6.02
N VAL A 112 7.07 11.05 -4.94
CA VAL A 112 5.67 11.51 -5.00
C VAL A 112 5.54 12.71 -5.92
N GLU A 113 6.39 13.74 -5.76
CA GLU A 113 6.39 14.91 -6.62
C GLU A 113 6.56 14.54 -8.10
N GLY A 114 7.55 13.69 -8.41
CA GLY A 114 7.78 13.22 -9.77
C GLY A 114 6.60 12.42 -10.35
N LEU A 115 5.95 11.59 -9.55
CA LEU A 115 4.79 10.79 -9.98
C LEU A 115 3.55 11.66 -10.24
N LEU A 116 3.31 12.65 -9.40
CA LEU A 116 2.12 13.51 -9.51
C LEU A 116 2.33 14.59 -10.58
N GLU A 117 3.44 15.34 -10.52
CA GLU A 117 3.66 16.54 -11.32
C GLU A 117 4.33 16.25 -12.68
N GLU A 118 5.28 15.29 -12.73
CA GLU A 118 5.99 15.00 -14.00
C GLU A 118 5.33 13.87 -14.78
N ALA A 119 4.95 12.76 -14.09
CA ALA A 119 4.33 11.62 -14.75
C ALA A 119 2.82 11.83 -14.98
N GLY A 120 2.14 12.62 -14.14
CA GLY A 120 0.73 12.92 -14.25
C GLY A 120 -0.17 11.80 -13.72
N CYS A 121 0.27 11.07 -12.69
CA CYS A 121 -0.58 10.14 -11.98
C CYS A 121 -1.69 10.90 -11.22
N ASP A 122 -2.90 10.34 -11.15
CA ASP A 122 -4.01 10.91 -10.39
C ASP A 122 -3.79 10.82 -8.87
N GLY A 123 -2.87 9.97 -8.45
CA GLY A 123 -2.54 9.80 -7.04
C GLY A 123 -1.57 8.66 -6.76
N VAL A 124 -1.44 8.34 -5.48
CA VAL A 124 -0.58 7.26 -5.01
C VAL A 124 -1.38 6.22 -4.21
N PHE A 125 -0.97 4.98 -4.33
CA PHE A 125 -1.36 3.87 -3.48
C PHE A 125 -0.26 3.69 -2.43
N TYR A 126 -0.45 4.33 -1.27
CA TYR A 126 0.53 4.39 -0.19
C TYR A 126 0.35 3.20 0.74
N SER A 127 1.25 2.24 0.66
CA SER A 127 1.20 1.01 1.45
C SER A 127 1.89 1.20 2.80
N VAL A 128 1.10 1.19 3.86
CA VAL A 128 1.57 1.13 5.24
C VAL A 128 1.55 -0.30 5.74
N GLN A 129 2.59 -0.66 6.47
CA GLN A 129 2.85 -2.01 6.99
C GLN A 129 3.45 -1.91 8.38
N ASN A 130 3.88 -3.05 8.93
CA ASN A 130 4.68 -3.13 10.15
C ASN A 130 3.94 -2.67 11.42
N ALA A 131 2.62 -2.79 11.44
CA ALA A 131 1.81 -2.44 12.61
C ALA A 131 1.20 -3.67 13.31
N GLU A 132 1.78 -4.85 13.13
CA GLU A 132 1.34 -6.07 13.77
C GLU A 132 1.33 -5.89 15.30
N ILE A 133 0.23 -6.26 15.94
CA ILE A 133 0.03 -6.03 17.37
C ILE A 133 1.09 -6.70 18.26
N THR A 134 1.80 -7.69 17.71
CA THR A 134 2.87 -8.42 18.39
C THR A 134 4.24 -7.75 18.32
N ARG A 135 4.43 -6.74 17.44
CA ARG A 135 5.73 -6.12 17.18
C ARG A 135 5.92 -4.76 17.84
N PHE A 136 4.91 -3.91 17.73
CA PHE A 136 4.93 -2.55 18.29
C PHE A 136 3.74 -2.30 19.19
N THR A 137 3.95 -1.59 20.27
CA THR A 137 2.87 -0.91 21.00
C THR A 137 2.34 0.27 20.18
N TYR A 138 1.18 0.79 20.55
CA TYR A 138 0.62 1.99 19.94
C TYR A 138 1.59 3.18 20.02
N ASP A 139 2.15 3.43 21.20
CA ASP A 139 3.03 4.58 21.44
C ASP A 139 4.37 4.47 20.69
N GLU A 140 4.94 3.27 20.62
CA GLU A 140 6.16 3.02 19.84
C GLU A 140 5.94 3.32 18.36
N TYR A 141 4.89 2.76 17.75
CA TYR A 141 4.58 3.00 16.34
C TYR A 141 4.34 4.50 16.07
N ARG A 142 3.57 5.15 16.94
CA ARG A 142 3.25 6.57 16.83
C ARG A 142 4.48 7.47 16.98
N SER A 143 5.44 7.08 17.80
CA SER A 143 6.66 7.86 18.05
C SER A 143 7.73 7.64 16.99
N TRP A 144 7.89 6.41 16.52
CA TRP A 144 9.02 6.04 15.68
C TRP A 144 8.70 5.97 14.18
N VAL A 145 7.46 5.63 13.81
CA VAL A 145 7.06 5.39 12.42
C VAL A 145 6.18 6.50 11.87
N THR A 146 5.13 6.85 12.60
CA THR A 146 4.13 7.83 12.15
C THR A 146 4.68 9.17 11.64
N PRO A 147 5.76 9.77 12.20
CA PRO A 147 6.25 11.05 11.72
C PRO A 147 6.70 11.02 10.25
N SER A 148 7.47 10.01 9.85
CA SER A 148 7.93 9.84 8.46
C SER A 148 6.78 9.55 7.51
N ASP A 149 5.80 8.72 7.91
CA ASP A 149 4.59 8.46 7.13
C ASP A 149 3.79 9.72 6.86
N LYS A 150 3.56 10.54 7.91
CA LYS A 150 2.82 11.80 7.77
C LYS A 150 3.52 12.82 6.89
N LYS A 151 4.85 12.84 6.88
CA LYS A 151 5.64 13.68 5.98
C LYS A 151 5.34 13.32 4.51
N VAL A 152 5.35 12.03 4.17
CA VAL A 152 5.04 11.55 2.82
C VAL A 152 3.57 11.81 2.47
N LEU A 153 2.64 11.52 3.38
CA LEU A 153 1.21 11.75 3.15
C LEU A 153 0.87 13.22 2.93
N ALA A 154 1.55 14.14 3.62
CA ALA A 154 1.38 15.58 3.39
C ALA A 154 1.78 15.98 1.96
N GLN A 155 2.85 15.38 1.41
CA GLN A 155 3.25 15.58 0.02
C GLN A 155 2.28 14.94 -0.97
N ALA A 156 1.70 13.79 -0.63
CA ALA A 156 0.80 13.03 -1.51
C ALA A 156 -0.64 13.60 -1.56
N ASN A 157 -1.10 14.23 -0.49
CA ASN A 157 -2.45 14.80 -0.38
C ASN A 157 -2.52 16.27 -0.85
N THR A 158 -1.94 16.55 -2.01
CA THR A 158 -2.02 17.88 -2.63
C THR A 158 -3.35 18.06 -3.39
N PRO A 159 -3.84 19.30 -3.55
CA PRO A 159 -5.11 19.55 -4.25
C PRO A 159 -5.11 18.98 -5.67
N GLY A 160 -6.15 18.21 -5.99
CA GLY A 160 -6.30 17.56 -7.30
C GLY A 160 -5.75 16.14 -7.38
N HIS A 161 -5.07 15.66 -6.34
CA HIS A 161 -4.55 14.30 -6.28
C HIS A 161 -5.22 13.49 -5.17
N TYR A 162 -5.18 12.17 -5.31
CA TYR A 162 -5.85 11.25 -4.39
C TYR A 162 -4.85 10.26 -3.80
N THR A 163 -4.85 10.12 -2.48
CA THR A 163 -4.10 9.08 -1.79
C THR A 163 -5.02 7.91 -1.46
N ILE A 164 -4.62 6.72 -1.82
CA ILE A 164 -5.21 5.47 -1.34
C ILE A 164 -4.31 4.97 -0.21
N LEU A 165 -4.79 4.99 1.02
CA LEU A 165 -4.08 4.42 2.16
C LEU A 165 -4.31 2.92 2.19
N HIS A 166 -3.29 2.13 1.90
CA HIS A 166 -3.36 0.68 1.96
C HIS A 166 -2.79 0.16 3.28
N CYS A 167 -3.66 -0.27 4.18
CA CYS A 167 -3.32 -0.94 5.42
C CYS A 167 -3.04 -2.43 5.10
N CYS A 168 -1.78 -2.75 4.80
CA CYS A 168 -1.40 -4.06 4.30
C CYS A 168 -1.45 -5.12 5.41
N GLY A 169 -2.09 -6.26 5.12
CA GLY A 169 -2.18 -7.38 6.05
C GLY A 169 -1.10 -8.45 5.88
N TRP A 170 -0.19 -8.29 4.91
CA TRP A 170 0.79 -9.33 4.57
C TRP A 170 1.61 -9.80 5.79
N ASP A 171 2.27 -8.89 6.46
CA ASP A 171 3.14 -9.23 7.60
C ASP A 171 2.34 -9.73 8.81
N ALA A 172 1.11 -9.23 9.01
CA ALA A 172 0.22 -9.68 10.06
C ALA A 172 -0.28 -11.11 9.80
N ASP A 173 -0.64 -11.44 8.56
CA ASP A 173 -1.04 -12.79 8.16
C ASP A 173 0.11 -13.80 8.35
N GLU A 174 1.32 -13.47 7.89
CA GLU A 174 2.51 -14.31 8.11
C GLU A 174 2.84 -14.50 9.60
N ALA A 175 2.61 -13.49 10.42
CA ALA A 175 2.80 -13.57 11.87
C ALA A 175 1.63 -14.24 12.62
N GLY A 176 0.55 -14.61 11.93
CA GLY A 176 -0.65 -15.19 12.52
C GLY A 176 -1.36 -14.24 13.49
N THR A 177 -1.39 -12.94 13.20
CA THR A 177 -1.94 -11.88 14.04
C THR A 177 -2.72 -10.86 13.20
N THR A 178 -3.10 -9.74 13.79
CA THR A 178 -3.77 -8.61 13.13
C THR A 178 -2.94 -7.35 13.21
N ASN A 179 -3.26 -6.34 12.40
CA ASN A 179 -2.67 -5.02 12.51
C ASN A 179 -3.29 -4.22 13.66
N ARG A 180 -2.48 -3.35 14.24
CA ARG A 180 -2.91 -2.28 15.14
C ARG A 180 -3.44 -1.10 14.32
N MET A 181 -4.63 -1.27 13.76
CA MET A 181 -5.26 -0.31 12.82
C MET A 181 -5.35 1.12 13.39
N GLU A 182 -5.41 1.25 14.73
CA GLU A 182 -5.52 2.53 15.41
C GLU A 182 -4.36 3.49 15.12
N VAL A 183 -3.17 2.96 14.81
CA VAL A 183 -1.99 3.78 14.51
C VAL A 183 -2.15 4.58 13.21
N TRP A 184 -3.01 4.10 12.30
CA TRP A 184 -3.28 4.70 11.00
C TRP A 184 -4.57 5.51 10.93
N LYS A 185 -5.35 5.54 12.02
CA LYS A 185 -6.69 6.14 12.03
C LYS A 185 -6.73 7.61 11.58
N ASP A 186 -5.70 8.37 11.93
CA ASP A 186 -5.56 9.80 11.62
C ASP A 186 -4.66 10.09 10.41
N TYR A 187 -4.29 9.07 9.63
CA TYR A 187 -3.59 9.28 8.37
C TYR A 187 -4.56 9.84 7.32
N GLU A 188 -4.16 10.93 6.69
CA GLU A 188 -4.97 11.56 5.65
C GLU A 188 -4.95 10.75 4.35
N SER A 189 -6.12 10.50 3.79
CA SER A 189 -6.29 9.82 2.50
C SER A 189 -7.69 10.04 1.95
N ALA A 190 -7.83 9.94 0.65
CA ALA A 190 -9.12 10.00 -0.03
C ALA A 190 -9.97 8.75 0.24
N LEU A 191 -9.31 7.58 0.27
CA LEU A 191 -9.93 6.29 0.59
C LEU A 191 -8.94 5.36 1.28
N VAL A 192 -9.45 4.27 1.85
CA VAL A 192 -8.65 3.23 2.51
C VAL A 192 -8.81 1.90 1.80
N SER A 193 -7.72 1.16 1.73
CA SER A 193 -7.69 -0.26 1.37
C SER A 193 -7.14 -1.04 2.55
N TRP A 194 -7.67 -2.22 2.83
CA TRP A 194 -7.29 -3.00 4.02
C TRP A 194 -7.41 -4.50 3.74
N ALA A 195 -6.89 -5.31 4.65
CA ALA A 195 -6.95 -6.76 4.60
C ALA A 195 -8.13 -7.28 5.43
N MET A 196 -9.33 -7.35 4.82
CA MET A 196 -10.59 -7.71 5.46
C MET A 196 -10.49 -9.01 6.27
N TYR A 197 -9.84 -10.02 5.70
CA TYR A 197 -9.75 -11.36 6.28
C TYR A 197 -8.62 -11.52 7.30
N VAL A 198 -7.67 -10.60 7.33
CA VAL A 198 -6.58 -10.55 8.32
C VAL A 198 -6.99 -9.70 9.52
N ASP A 199 -7.52 -8.51 9.26
CA ASP A 199 -7.87 -7.55 10.30
C ASP A 199 -9.31 -7.72 10.83
N HIS A 200 -10.08 -8.65 10.25
CA HIS A 200 -11.44 -8.99 10.66
C HIS A 200 -12.40 -7.80 10.71
N LEU A 201 -12.24 -6.84 9.80
CA LEU A 201 -13.11 -5.68 9.67
C LEU A 201 -13.84 -5.75 8.32
N ASP A 202 -15.15 -5.78 8.34
CA ASP A 202 -15.96 -5.76 7.13
C ASP A 202 -16.01 -4.36 6.48
N PRO A 203 -16.54 -4.21 5.25
CA PRO A 203 -16.62 -2.93 4.55
C PRO A 203 -17.38 -1.83 5.29
N VAL A 204 -18.33 -2.15 6.14
CA VAL A 204 -19.06 -1.18 6.97
C VAL A 204 -18.19 -0.73 8.13
N GLN A 205 -17.62 -1.69 8.84
CA GLN A 205 -16.77 -1.44 10.01
C GLN A 205 -15.52 -0.61 9.68
N ILE A 206 -14.84 -0.92 8.58
CA ILE A 206 -13.63 -0.16 8.17
C ILE A 206 -13.97 1.29 7.80
N ARG A 207 -15.10 1.51 7.13
CA ARG A 207 -15.55 2.87 6.79
C ARG A 207 -15.90 3.67 8.05
N GLU A 208 -16.62 3.07 8.99
CA GLU A 208 -16.91 3.70 10.28
C GLU A 208 -15.63 4.00 11.05
N PHE A 209 -14.69 3.06 11.09
CA PHE A 209 -13.41 3.21 11.77
C PHE A 209 -12.62 4.41 11.23
N PHE A 210 -12.60 4.61 9.91
CA PHE A 210 -11.92 5.73 9.25
C PHE A 210 -12.83 6.95 8.99
N GLY A 211 -13.90 7.12 9.77
CA GLY A 211 -14.73 8.33 9.75
C GLY A 211 -15.55 8.52 8.48
N GLY A 212 -15.97 7.45 7.85
CA GLY A 212 -16.84 7.47 6.66
C GLY A 212 -16.09 7.57 5.33
N ARG A 213 -14.76 7.44 5.31
CA ARG A 213 -13.99 7.39 4.05
C ARG A 213 -14.43 6.23 3.17
N ALA A 214 -14.29 6.41 1.86
CA ALA A 214 -14.50 5.30 0.93
C ALA A 214 -13.50 4.17 1.21
N ALA A 215 -13.92 2.93 0.99
CA ALA A 215 -13.12 1.73 1.22
C ALA A 215 -12.94 0.94 -0.07
N TRP A 216 -11.76 0.35 -0.27
CA TRP A 216 -11.44 -0.52 -1.38
C TRP A 216 -10.89 -1.85 -0.88
N GLY A 217 -11.54 -2.96 -1.24
CA GLY A 217 -11.14 -4.30 -0.84
C GLY A 217 -12.31 -5.28 -0.94
N GLY A 218 -12.29 -6.30 -0.11
CA GLY A 218 -13.38 -7.24 0.10
C GLY A 218 -13.12 -8.66 -0.34
N PHE A 219 -12.21 -8.91 -1.31
CA PHE A 219 -11.81 -10.26 -1.65
C PHE A 219 -10.53 -10.67 -0.92
N ASP A 220 -10.57 -11.85 -0.30
CA ASP A 220 -9.36 -12.50 0.20
C ASP A 220 -8.40 -12.75 -0.97
N ASN A 221 -7.26 -12.05 -0.94
CA ASN A 221 -6.23 -12.14 -1.97
C ASN A 221 -5.34 -13.39 -1.87
N ARG A 222 -5.46 -14.14 -0.76
CA ARG A 222 -4.60 -15.29 -0.49
C ARG A 222 -5.02 -16.53 -1.31
N ARG A 223 -4.08 -17.46 -1.46
CA ARG A 223 -4.35 -18.75 -2.16
C ARG A 223 -5.42 -19.61 -1.49
N CYS A 224 -5.74 -19.36 -0.22
CA CYS A 224 -6.85 -20.01 0.49
C CYS A 224 -8.23 -19.39 0.19
N GLY A 225 -8.25 -18.15 -0.34
CA GLY A 225 -9.47 -17.40 -0.62
C GLY A 225 -10.31 -17.93 -1.76
N VAL A 226 -11.60 -17.59 -1.75
CA VAL A 226 -12.56 -17.98 -2.78
C VAL A 226 -12.16 -17.46 -4.15
N LEU A 227 -11.60 -16.24 -4.23
CA LEU A 227 -11.18 -15.67 -5.51
C LEU A 227 -10.09 -16.48 -6.20
N TYR A 228 -9.20 -17.15 -5.44
CA TYR A 228 -8.13 -17.96 -6.00
C TYR A 228 -8.59 -19.38 -6.37
N LYS A 229 -9.34 -20.05 -5.48
CA LYS A 229 -9.63 -21.49 -5.61
C LYS A 229 -11.10 -21.85 -5.84
N GLY A 230 -12.00 -20.85 -5.82
CA GLY A 230 -13.41 -21.08 -6.03
C GLY A 230 -13.74 -21.41 -7.50
N ASP A 231 -14.84 -22.13 -7.69
CA ASP A 231 -15.47 -22.23 -9.00
C ASP A 231 -16.28 -20.97 -9.32
N LYS A 232 -16.83 -20.90 -10.51
CA LYS A 232 -17.59 -19.75 -10.98
C LYS A 232 -18.77 -19.40 -10.06
N GLU A 233 -19.50 -20.37 -9.59
CA GLU A 233 -20.68 -20.15 -8.75
C GLU A 233 -20.29 -19.57 -7.40
N ALA A 234 -19.25 -20.11 -6.75
CA ALA A 234 -18.72 -19.61 -5.48
C ALA A 234 -18.18 -18.19 -5.60
N ILE A 235 -17.45 -17.88 -6.68
CA ILE A 235 -16.90 -16.52 -6.92
C ILE A 235 -18.05 -15.53 -7.19
N GLU A 236 -19.06 -15.90 -7.97
CA GLU A 236 -20.23 -15.06 -8.22
C GLU A 236 -21.03 -14.79 -6.94
N GLU A 237 -21.22 -15.80 -6.10
CA GLU A 237 -21.92 -15.67 -4.82
C GLU A 237 -21.16 -14.73 -3.88
N GLU A 238 -19.85 -14.94 -3.74
CA GLU A 238 -18.99 -14.09 -2.92
C GLU A 238 -18.99 -12.63 -3.42
N THR A 239 -18.95 -12.43 -4.74
CA THR A 239 -19.05 -11.08 -5.35
C THR A 239 -20.34 -10.38 -4.92
N ARG A 240 -21.49 -11.08 -5.03
CA ARG A 240 -22.79 -10.53 -4.62
C ARG A 240 -22.81 -10.21 -3.12
N ARG A 241 -22.26 -11.10 -2.30
CA ARG A 241 -22.16 -10.91 -0.84
C ARG A 241 -21.36 -9.67 -0.48
N ILE A 242 -20.18 -9.50 -1.08
CA ILE A 242 -19.32 -8.34 -0.81
C ILE A 242 -19.98 -7.04 -1.25
N ILE A 243 -20.60 -7.00 -2.43
CA ILE A 243 -21.32 -5.82 -2.93
C ILE A 243 -22.51 -5.47 -2.03
N ALA A 244 -23.28 -6.47 -1.60
CA ALA A 244 -24.41 -6.25 -0.69
C ALA A 244 -23.94 -5.65 0.65
N LEU A 245 -22.79 -6.08 1.15
CA LEU A 245 -22.19 -5.61 2.39
C LEU A 245 -21.57 -4.21 2.24
N GLY A 246 -20.78 -3.98 1.19
CA GLY A 246 -20.07 -2.71 0.95
C GLY A 246 -20.98 -1.57 0.46
N GLY A 247 -22.08 -1.93 -0.20
CA GLY A 247 -23.02 -0.98 -0.80
C GLY A 247 -22.53 -0.38 -2.12
N ARG A 248 -23.36 0.49 -2.72
CA ARG A 248 -23.12 1.10 -4.04
C ARG A 248 -22.38 2.43 -3.99
N LYS A 249 -22.14 2.99 -2.81
CA LYS A 249 -21.47 4.29 -2.64
C LYS A 249 -20.44 4.20 -1.51
N GLY A 250 -19.28 4.77 -1.76
CA GLY A 250 -18.18 4.77 -0.79
C GLY A 250 -17.53 3.41 -0.63
N PHE A 251 -17.69 2.51 -1.61
CA PHE A 251 -17.02 1.21 -1.65
C PHE A 251 -16.55 0.89 -3.07
N ILE A 252 -15.33 0.41 -3.19
CA ILE A 252 -14.71 -0.10 -4.41
C ILE A 252 -14.43 -1.58 -4.19
N LEU A 253 -15.02 -2.42 -5.03
CA LEU A 253 -14.81 -3.85 -5.00
C LEU A 253 -13.41 -4.18 -5.53
N GLY A 254 -12.65 -4.97 -4.79
CA GLY A 254 -11.32 -5.41 -5.21
C GLY A 254 -10.73 -6.42 -4.24
N PRO A 255 -9.52 -6.88 -4.51
CA PRO A 255 -8.78 -7.74 -3.58
C PRO A 255 -8.23 -6.92 -2.40
N ASP A 256 -8.02 -7.59 -1.27
CA ASP A 256 -7.47 -7.02 -0.05
C ASP A 256 -6.00 -6.59 -0.20
N CYS A 257 -5.25 -7.27 -1.07
CA CYS A 257 -3.87 -6.95 -1.42
C CYS A 257 -3.57 -7.49 -2.83
N SER A 258 -2.30 -7.57 -3.23
CA SER A 258 -1.87 -8.15 -4.51
C SER A 258 -2.32 -9.60 -4.63
N LEU A 259 -2.84 -9.96 -5.78
CA LEU A 259 -3.23 -11.32 -6.10
C LEU A 259 -1.98 -12.18 -6.40
N PRO A 260 -2.05 -13.52 -6.19
CA PRO A 260 -1.04 -14.43 -6.69
C PRO A 260 -0.84 -14.28 -8.20
N ASP A 261 0.41 -14.38 -8.64
CA ASP A 261 0.81 -14.22 -10.05
C ASP A 261 0.27 -15.30 -10.99
N ASP A 262 -0.11 -16.43 -10.42
CA ASP A 262 -0.66 -17.61 -11.11
C ASP A 262 -2.20 -17.75 -10.97
N ILE A 263 -2.89 -16.70 -10.50
CA ILE A 263 -4.37 -16.72 -10.46
C ILE A 263 -4.95 -16.83 -11.88
N ASP A 264 -6.00 -17.64 -12.03
CA ASP A 264 -6.70 -17.73 -13.31
C ASP A 264 -7.39 -16.39 -13.64
N PRO A 265 -7.04 -15.73 -14.75
CA PRO A 265 -7.68 -14.49 -15.17
C PRO A 265 -9.20 -14.58 -15.35
N GLU A 266 -9.75 -15.78 -15.62
CA GLU A 266 -11.18 -15.98 -15.73
C GLU A 266 -11.92 -15.73 -14.40
N HIS A 267 -11.28 -15.98 -13.25
CA HIS A 267 -11.86 -15.67 -11.95
C HIS A 267 -12.13 -14.16 -11.79
N ILE A 268 -11.21 -13.33 -12.26
CA ILE A 268 -11.38 -11.86 -12.23
C ILE A 268 -12.49 -11.44 -13.18
N LYS A 269 -12.60 -12.06 -14.36
CA LYS A 269 -13.69 -11.76 -15.30
C LYS A 269 -15.05 -12.11 -14.71
N TRP A 270 -15.19 -13.25 -14.00
CA TRP A 270 -16.44 -13.61 -13.33
C TRP A 270 -16.85 -12.59 -12.26
N VAL A 271 -15.89 -12.06 -11.52
CA VAL A 271 -16.13 -10.95 -10.57
C VAL A 271 -16.67 -9.73 -11.31
N LEU A 272 -16.00 -9.27 -12.37
CA LEU A 272 -16.37 -8.07 -13.13
C LEU A 272 -17.76 -8.21 -13.76
N GLU A 273 -18.03 -9.35 -14.43
CA GLU A 273 -19.32 -9.63 -15.03
C GLU A 273 -20.45 -9.66 -13.99
N THR A 274 -20.19 -10.24 -12.81
CA THR A 274 -21.17 -10.31 -11.74
C THR A 274 -21.39 -8.95 -11.10
N ALA A 275 -20.33 -8.18 -10.84
CA ALA A 275 -20.45 -6.83 -10.30
C ALA A 275 -21.29 -5.93 -11.19
N ARG A 276 -21.07 -5.98 -12.53
CA ARG A 276 -21.87 -5.20 -13.50
C ARG A 276 -23.35 -5.57 -13.52
N ARG A 277 -23.70 -6.83 -13.25
CA ARG A 277 -25.10 -7.28 -13.12
C ARG A 277 -25.75 -6.83 -11.80
N CYS A 278 -24.96 -6.46 -10.80
CA CYS A 278 -25.46 -5.96 -9.51
C CYS A 278 -25.73 -4.45 -9.50
N ILE A 279 -25.35 -3.74 -10.57
CA ILE A 279 -25.55 -2.29 -10.74
C ILE A 279 -26.94 -2.06 -11.41
#